data_92409caaaac2c609c6d336bc3fc81059
#
_entry.id   92409caaaac2c609c6d336bc3fc81059
#
_cell.length_a   1.000
_cell.length_b   1.000
_cell.length_c   1.000
_cell.angle_alpha   90.00
_cell.angle_beta   90.00
_cell.angle_gamma   90.00
#
_symmetry.space_group_name_H-M   'P 1'
#
loop_
_entity.id
_entity.type
_entity.pdbx_description
1 polymer ?
#
loop_
_entity_poly.entity_id
_entity_poly.type
_entity_poly.pdbx_seq_one_letter_code
_entity_poly.pdbx_strand_id
1 'polypeptide(L)'
;MAHMTASINFDVSSKQINLERQECLLRDRSRVPCVQVSISLKYTGVGVPKRMEFNLEYNLDSKKESSKRMFLLAQEGQTSSSRTITMTKDSEFKDRFKVYLVPTKIYDKLTSLDIQMKYSLSERGAQLASGSSGLNPVLAHGDHIASDSLSIQKECGSDNICIPNLSIKTNKYIYIYRVSRKKCPFTRR
;
A
#
# COMPACT_ATOMS: atom_id res chain seq x y z
N MET A 1 19.89 8.27 -20.70
CA MET A 1 19.40 8.08 -19.33
C MET A 1 17.89 8.02 -19.37
N ALA A 2 17.27 7.05 -18.69
CA ALA A 2 15.82 6.88 -18.63
C ALA A 2 15.26 7.55 -17.37
N HIS A 3 14.23 8.35 -17.54
CA HIS A 3 13.47 8.95 -16.45
C HIS A 3 12.17 8.16 -16.25
N MET A 4 11.92 7.69 -15.04
CA MET A 4 10.69 6.98 -14.67
C MET A 4 9.81 7.90 -13.85
N THR A 5 8.55 8.02 -14.24
CA THR A 5 7.48 8.57 -13.41
C THR A 5 6.61 7.41 -12.96
N ALA A 6 6.50 7.20 -11.66
CA ALA A 6 5.75 6.10 -11.08
C ALA A 6 4.81 6.63 -9.99
N SER A 7 3.60 6.12 -9.96
CA SER A 7 2.63 6.37 -8.89
C SER A 7 1.92 5.10 -8.49
N ILE A 8 1.58 5.01 -7.21
CA ILE A 8 0.73 3.98 -6.64
C ILE A 8 -0.26 4.66 -5.70
N ASN A 9 -1.55 4.32 -5.81
CA ASN A 9 -2.60 4.99 -5.06
C ASN A 9 -3.67 4.01 -4.62
N PHE A 10 -4.18 4.20 -3.40
CA PHE A 10 -5.43 3.59 -2.98
C PHE A 10 -6.59 4.34 -3.63
N ASP A 11 -7.47 3.61 -4.33
CA ASP A 11 -8.65 4.16 -5.01
C ASP A 11 -9.80 4.44 -4.02
N VAL A 12 -9.49 5.24 -3.00
CA VAL A 12 -10.45 5.68 -1.98
C VAL A 12 -10.31 7.18 -1.78
N SER A 13 -11.38 7.92 -2.03
CA SER A 13 -11.39 9.38 -1.98
C SER A 13 -11.06 9.93 -0.59
N SER A 14 -11.58 9.28 0.45
CA SER A 14 -11.36 9.69 1.85
C SER A 14 -10.00 9.28 2.41
N LYS A 15 -9.21 8.48 1.67
CA LYS A 15 -7.98 7.83 2.18
C LYS A 15 -8.20 7.09 3.52
N GLN A 16 -9.39 6.52 3.68
CA GLN A 16 -9.79 5.76 4.86
C GLN A 16 -10.49 4.47 4.46
N ILE A 17 -10.21 3.38 5.17
CA ILE A 17 -10.90 2.11 5.00
C ILE A 17 -11.78 1.81 6.21
N ASN A 18 -13.04 1.46 5.94
CA ASN A 18 -13.97 0.99 6.97
C ASN A 18 -13.85 -0.53 7.11
N LEU A 19 -13.50 -1.00 8.30
CA LEU A 19 -13.33 -2.44 8.56
C LEU A 19 -14.65 -3.22 8.62
N GLU A 20 -15.79 -2.55 8.75
CA GLU A 20 -17.10 -3.18 8.75
C GLU A 20 -17.64 -3.43 7.33
N ARG A 21 -17.13 -2.68 6.33
CA ARG A 21 -17.49 -2.89 4.91
C ARG A 21 -16.72 -4.06 4.33
N GLN A 22 -17.30 -5.25 4.42
CA GLN A 22 -16.72 -6.50 3.96
C GLN A 22 -17.19 -6.82 2.53
N GLU A 23 -16.59 -6.16 1.54
CA GLU A 23 -16.99 -6.22 0.13
C GLU A 23 -16.27 -7.32 -0.67
N CYS A 24 -15.16 -7.84 -0.16
CA CYS A 24 -14.40 -8.90 -0.83
C CYS A 24 -14.64 -10.26 -0.19
N LEU A 25 -14.57 -11.30 -1.02
CA LEU A 25 -14.72 -12.69 -0.64
C LEU A 25 -13.38 -13.41 -0.80
N LEU A 26 -12.93 -14.12 0.22
CA LEU A 26 -11.77 -15.00 0.19
C LEU A 26 -12.16 -16.40 -0.31
N ARG A 27 -11.17 -17.25 -0.56
CA ARG A 27 -11.39 -18.64 -1.03
C ARG A 27 -12.16 -19.49 -0.03
N ASP A 28 -11.98 -19.24 1.26
CA ASP A 28 -12.72 -19.90 2.36
C ASP A 28 -14.14 -19.36 2.54
N ARG A 29 -14.61 -18.49 1.63
CA ARG A 29 -15.90 -17.79 1.66
C ARG A 29 -16.07 -16.79 2.79
N SER A 30 -15.02 -16.47 3.52
CA SER A 30 -15.07 -15.36 4.48
C SER A 30 -15.13 -14.01 3.76
N ARG A 31 -15.89 -13.08 4.32
CA ARG A 31 -15.95 -11.71 3.80
C ARG A 31 -14.96 -10.83 4.54
N VAL A 32 -14.27 -9.99 3.79
CA VAL A 32 -13.23 -9.11 4.33
C VAL A 32 -13.33 -7.70 3.74
N PRO A 33 -12.95 -6.68 4.51
CA PRO A 33 -12.78 -5.34 3.97
C PRO A 33 -11.60 -5.33 2.99
N CYS A 34 -11.82 -4.67 1.87
CA CYS A 34 -10.79 -4.57 0.84
C CYS A 34 -10.81 -3.18 0.18
N VAL A 35 -9.72 -2.87 -0.49
CA VAL A 35 -9.57 -1.63 -1.24
C VAL A 35 -8.81 -1.93 -2.54
N GLN A 36 -9.18 -1.20 -3.60
CA GLN A 36 -8.48 -1.26 -4.86
C GLN A 36 -7.26 -0.35 -4.83
N VAL A 37 -6.19 -0.81 -5.43
CA VAL A 37 -4.94 -0.07 -5.64
C VAL A 37 -4.74 0.11 -7.13
N SER A 38 -4.48 1.33 -7.56
CA SER A 38 -4.11 1.70 -8.92
C SER A 38 -2.64 2.05 -8.99
N ILE A 39 -1.98 1.59 -10.03
CA ILE A 39 -0.59 1.94 -10.33
C ILE A 39 -0.51 2.55 -11.73
N SER A 40 0.42 3.48 -11.89
CA SER A 40 0.77 4.07 -13.17
C SER A 40 2.29 4.26 -13.24
N LEU A 41 2.86 3.84 -14.37
CA LEU A 41 4.28 4.01 -14.67
C LEU A 41 4.44 4.54 -16.10
N LYS A 42 5.38 5.47 -16.27
CA LYS A 42 5.78 5.98 -17.59
C LYS A 42 7.29 6.22 -17.59
N TYR A 43 7.99 5.77 -18.61
CA TYR A 43 9.38 6.13 -18.79
C TYR A 43 9.60 6.96 -20.04
N THR A 44 10.55 7.89 -19.96
CA THR A 44 10.94 8.81 -21.01
C THR A 44 12.47 8.89 -21.08
N GLY A 45 13.02 9.54 -22.07
CA GLY A 45 14.45 9.81 -22.14
C GLY A 45 14.99 9.89 -23.57
N VAL A 46 16.13 10.53 -23.72
CA VAL A 46 16.85 10.62 -24.99
C VAL A 46 17.83 9.44 -25.08
N GLY A 47 17.87 8.78 -26.25
CA GLY A 47 18.75 7.63 -26.47
C GLY A 47 18.38 6.37 -25.71
N VAL A 48 17.15 6.28 -25.13
CA VAL A 48 16.67 5.07 -24.47
C VAL A 48 15.91 4.18 -25.46
N PRO A 49 15.95 2.84 -25.30
CA PRO A 49 15.24 1.90 -26.15
C PRO A 49 13.74 2.17 -26.19
N LYS A 50 13.10 1.82 -27.34
CA LYS A 50 11.67 1.92 -27.51
C LYS A 50 10.88 0.99 -26.60
N ARG A 51 11.45 -0.16 -26.21
CA ARG A 51 10.89 -1.12 -25.25
C ARG A 51 11.92 -1.46 -24.20
N MET A 52 11.48 -1.51 -22.95
CA MET A 52 12.33 -1.88 -21.81
C MET A 52 11.53 -2.74 -20.83
N GLU A 53 12.24 -3.64 -20.17
CA GLU A 53 11.66 -4.49 -19.11
C GLU A 53 12.03 -3.94 -17.74
N PHE A 54 11.03 -3.89 -16.86
CA PHE A 54 11.17 -3.42 -15.48
C PHE A 54 10.68 -4.47 -14.52
N ASN A 55 11.37 -4.62 -13.40
CA ASN A 55 10.91 -5.38 -12.25
C ASN A 55 10.14 -4.44 -11.32
N LEU A 56 8.94 -4.85 -10.94
CA LEU A 56 8.12 -4.18 -9.95
C LEU A 56 7.99 -5.07 -8.72
N GLU A 57 8.26 -4.49 -7.55
CA GLU A 57 8.12 -5.16 -6.27
C GLU A 57 7.12 -4.36 -5.41
N TYR A 58 6.07 -5.01 -4.96
CA TYR A 58 5.07 -4.44 -4.07
C TYR A 58 5.31 -4.93 -2.66
N ASN A 59 5.27 -4.04 -1.70
CA ASN A 59 5.35 -4.35 -0.27
C ASN A 59 4.21 -3.64 0.46
N LEU A 60 3.32 -4.44 1.05
CA LEU A 60 2.17 -3.97 1.79
C LEU A 60 2.55 -3.79 3.26
N ASP A 61 2.02 -2.74 3.90
CA ASP A 61 2.28 -2.39 5.30
C ASP A 61 3.79 -2.37 5.58
N SER A 62 4.55 -1.66 4.72
CA SER A 62 6.02 -1.71 4.65
C SER A 62 6.68 -1.20 5.91
N LYS A 63 6.01 -0.31 6.65
CA LYS A 63 6.47 0.23 7.94
C LYS A 63 6.44 -0.78 9.08
N LYS A 64 5.79 -1.93 8.88
CA LYS A 64 5.75 -3.02 9.86
C LYS A 64 6.56 -4.21 9.37
N GLU A 65 7.56 -4.61 10.15
CA GLU A 65 8.36 -5.80 9.87
C GLU A 65 7.58 -7.09 10.19
N SER A 66 6.88 -7.07 11.30
CA SER A 66 6.03 -8.19 11.75
C SER A 66 4.57 -7.78 11.87
N SER A 67 3.67 -8.77 11.93
CA SER A 67 2.23 -8.57 12.12
C SER A 67 1.60 -7.62 11.11
N LYS A 68 1.93 -7.82 9.84
CA LYS A 68 1.35 -7.05 8.73
C LYS A 68 -0.17 -7.22 8.70
N ARG A 69 -0.85 -6.12 8.38
CA ARG A 69 -2.33 -6.02 8.48
C ARG A 69 -3.01 -6.11 7.12
N MET A 70 -2.25 -5.96 6.03
CA MET A 70 -2.75 -5.86 4.67
C MET A 70 -2.18 -6.97 3.79
N PHE A 71 -3.02 -7.58 2.95
CA PHE A 71 -2.67 -8.74 2.12
C PHE A 71 -3.21 -8.58 0.71
N LEU A 72 -2.52 -9.20 -0.26
CA LEU A 72 -2.97 -9.25 -1.66
C LEU A 72 -4.18 -10.18 -1.80
N LEU A 73 -5.27 -9.70 -2.43
CA LEU A 73 -6.47 -10.51 -2.62
C LEU A 73 -6.24 -11.66 -3.62
N ALA A 74 -5.50 -11.42 -4.69
CA ALA A 74 -5.20 -12.43 -5.71
C ALA A 74 -4.25 -13.53 -5.20
N GLN A 75 -3.43 -13.21 -4.24
CA GLN A 75 -2.44 -14.09 -3.59
C GLN A 75 -2.66 -14.06 -2.09
N GLU A 76 -3.74 -14.71 -1.63
CA GLU A 76 -4.18 -14.67 -0.25
C GLU A 76 -3.05 -15.01 0.73
N GLY A 77 -2.91 -14.17 1.77
CA GLY A 77 -1.87 -14.30 2.78
C GLY A 77 -0.52 -13.68 2.40
N GLN A 78 -0.32 -13.27 1.13
CA GLN A 78 0.91 -12.61 0.73
C GLN A 78 0.85 -11.11 1.01
N THR A 79 1.96 -10.58 1.52
CA THR A 79 2.13 -9.15 1.84
C THR A 79 3.08 -8.46 0.86
N SER A 80 3.68 -9.20 -0.03
CA SER A 80 4.57 -8.72 -1.08
C SER A 80 4.35 -9.51 -2.36
N SER A 81 4.66 -8.92 -3.49
CA SER A 81 4.66 -9.58 -4.80
C SER A 81 5.69 -8.92 -5.69
N SER A 82 6.25 -9.69 -6.59
CA SER A 82 7.20 -9.22 -7.58
C SER A 82 6.77 -9.68 -8.97
N ARG A 83 6.92 -8.81 -9.96
CA ARG A 83 6.66 -9.16 -11.37
C ARG A 83 7.51 -8.33 -12.32
N THR A 84 7.77 -8.88 -13.48
CA THR A 84 8.42 -8.19 -14.58
C THR A 84 7.37 -7.69 -15.58
N ILE A 85 7.50 -6.45 -16.03
CA ILE A 85 6.64 -5.85 -17.04
C ILE A 85 7.47 -5.31 -18.18
N THR A 86 6.93 -5.36 -19.40
CA THR A 86 7.52 -4.72 -20.57
C THR A 86 6.76 -3.43 -20.86
N MET A 87 7.48 -2.32 -20.93
CA MET A 87 6.91 -1.00 -21.21
C MET A 87 7.43 -0.45 -22.53
N THR A 88 6.60 0.36 -23.19
CA THR A 88 6.99 1.14 -24.37
C THR A 88 7.32 2.56 -23.94
N LYS A 89 8.38 3.14 -24.52
CA LYS A 89 8.79 4.51 -24.27
C LYS A 89 7.63 5.49 -24.51
N ASP A 90 7.50 6.49 -23.65
CA ASP A 90 6.49 7.55 -23.66
C ASP A 90 5.03 7.04 -23.49
N SER A 91 4.83 5.71 -23.37
CA SER A 91 3.53 5.09 -23.10
C SER A 91 3.34 4.90 -21.59
N GLU A 92 2.11 5.09 -21.14
CA GLU A 92 1.74 4.88 -19.75
C GLU A 92 1.27 3.43 -19.54
N PHE A 93 1.93 2.73 -18.60
CA PHE A 93 1.47 1.44 -18.12
C PHE A 93 0.55 1.67 -16.91
N LYS A 94 -0.65 1.11 -16.96
CA LYS A 94 -1.63 1.15 -15.86
C LYS A 94 -2.04 -0.25 -15.48
N ASP A 95 -2.17 -0.47 -14.16
CA ASP A 95 -2.70 -1.72 -13.63
C ASP A 95 -3.44 -1.49 -12.32
N ARG A 96 -4.27 -2.45 -11.93
CA ARG A 96 -5.08 -2.41 -10.72
C ARG A 96 -5.10 -3.76 -10.05
N PHE A 97 -5.04 -3.74 -8.72
CA PHE A 97 -5.22 -4.95 -7.93
C PHE A 97 -5.93 -4.61 -6.61
N LYS A 98 -6.44 -5.63 -5.94
CA LYS A 98 -7.13 -5.45 -4.65
C LYS A 98 -6.26 -5.97 -3.51
N VAL A 99 -6.31 -5.23 -2.41
CA VAL A 99 -5.73 -5.63 -1.13
C VAL A 99 -6.84 -5.75 -0.09
N TYR A 100 -6.68 -6.65 0.87
CA TYR A 100 -7.66 -6.88 1.91
C TYR A 100 -7.02 -6.84 3.31
N LEU A 101 -7.87 -6.65 4.31
CA LEU A 101 -7.50 -6.66 5.72
C LEU A 101 -8.25 -7.77 6.45
N VAL A 102 -7.63 -8.32 7.49
CA VAL A 102 -8.27 -9.27 8.39
C VAL A 102 -8.56 -8.56 9.72
N PRO A 103 -9.80 -8.10 9.95
CA PRO A 103 -10.14 -7.24 11.11
C PRO A 103 -9.76 -7.85 12.46
N THR A 104 -9.89 -9.16 12.61
CA THR A 104 -9.55 -9.90 13.85
C THR A 104 -8.06 -9.90 14.18
N LYS A 105 -7.20 -9.67 13.18
CA LYS A 105 -5.73 -9.60 13.34
C LYS A 105 -5.21 -8.18 13.50
N ILE A 106 -6.08 -7.17 13.44
CA ILE A 106 -5.67 -5.76 13.53
C ILE A 106 -5.76 -5.27 14.96
N TYR A 107 -4.64 -5.27 15.66
CA TYR A 107 -4.53 -4.70 17.00
C TYR A 107 -4.23 -3.20 16.98
N ASP A 108 -3.43 -2.76 16.03
CA ASP A 108 -3.07 -1.37 15.81
C ASP A 108 -3.93 -0.75 14.71
N LYS A 109 -4.90 0.05 15.12
CA LYS A 109 -5.80 0.80 14.23
C LYS A 109 -5.37 2.28 14.06
N LEU A 110 -4.32 2.71 14.73
CA LEU A 110 -3.88 4.10 14.75
C LEU A 110 -2.83 4.41 13.69
N THR A 111 -1.88 3.49 13.50
CA THR A 111 -0.85 3.64 12.47
C THR A 111 -1.48 3.43 11.09
N SER A 112 -1.19 4.33 10.15
CA SER A 112 -1.62 4.20 8.76
C SER A 112 -1.13 2.88 8.14
N LEU A 113 -1.93 2.36 7.22
CA LEU A 113 -1.56 1.28 6.33
C LEU A 113 -0.80 1.90 5.16
N ASP A 114 0.34 1.38 4.80
CA ASP A 114 1.10 1.88 3.67
C ASP A 114 1.34 0.80 2.61
N ILE A 115 1.48 1.26 1.40
CA ILE A 115 1.91 0.43 0.27
C ILE A 115 3.11 1.09 -0.38
N GLN A 116 4.08 0.28 -0.73
CA GLN A 116 5.29 0.70 -1.40
C GLN A 116 5.50 -0.14 -2.64
N MET A 117 5.82 0.52 -3.74
CA MET A 117 6.23 -0.09 -4.99
C MET A 117 7.65 0.33 -5.31
N LYS A 118 8.57 -0.63 -5.36
CA LYS A 118 9.92 -0.45 -5.90
C LYS A 118 9.92 -0.83 -7.37
N TYR A 119 10.70 -0.13 -8.16
CA TYR A 119 10.90 -0.46 -9.56
C TYR A 119 12.38 -0.40 -9.91
N SER A 120 12.81 -1.35 -10.72
CA SER A 120 14.19 -1.45 -11.22
C SER A 120 14.18 -1.93 -12.67
N LEU A 121 15.27 -1.68 -13.36
CA LEU A 121 15.47 -2.25 -14.69
C LEU A 121 15.74 -3.75 -14.56
N SER A 122 15.09 -4.58 -15.40
CA SER A 122 15.39 -6.02 -15.42
C SER A 122 16.75 -6.26 -16.08
N GLU A 123 17.42 -7.35 -15.72
CA GLU A 123 18.71 -7.76 -16.34
C GLU A 123 18.57 -7.96 -17.84
N ARG A 124 17.45 -8.52 -18.31
CA ARG A 124 17.13 -8.68 -19.75
C ARG A 124 16.89 -7.34 -20.42
N GLY A 125 16.23 -6.40 -19.71
CA GLY A 125 16.00 -5.04 -20.18
C GLY A 125 17.31 -4.28 -20.42
N ALA A 126 18.30 -4.51 -19.56
CA ALA A 126 19.65 -3.98 -19.74
C ALA A 126 20.38 -4.56 -20.95
N GLN A 127 20.25 -5.88 -21.20
CA GLN A 127 20.90 -6.58 -22.31
C GLN A 127 20.27 -6.26 -23.68
N LEU A 128 18.94 -6.19 -23.78
CA LEU A 128 18.25 -5.83 -25.04
C LEU A 128 18.58 -4.42 -25.52
N ALA A 129 18.95 -3.55 -24.63
CA ALA A 129 19.36 -2.20 -24.94
C ALA A 129 20.79 -2.08 -25.45
N SER A 130 21.63 -3.05 -25.20
CA SER A 130 23.05 -3.10 -25.63
C SER A 130 23.23 -3.39 -27.12
N GLY A 131 22.18 -3.71 -27.85
CA GLY A 131 22.23 -4.27 -29.21
C GLY A 131 22.73 -3.39 -30.34
N SER A 132 22.99 -2.09 -30.11
CA SER A 132 23.53 -1.23 -31.19
C SER A 132 24.52 -0.13 -30.77
N SER A 133 24.69 0.12 -29.47
CA SER A 133 25.58 1.20 -29.01
C SER A 133 26.46 0.84 -27.78
N GLY A 134 26.42 -0.40 -27.33
CA GLY A 134 27.28 -0.88 -26.23
C GLY A 134 27.03 -0.22 -24.84
N LEU A 135 26.06 0.66 -24.72
CA LEU A 135 25.74 1.34 -23.48
C LEU A 135 24.46 0.77 -22.87
N ASN A 136 24.56 0.22 -21.67
CA ASN A 136 23.39 -0.19 -20.92
C ASN A 136 22.54 1.03 -20.53
N PRO A 137 21.20 0.99 -20.70
CA PRO A 137 20.33 2.05 -20.21
C PRO A 137 20.41 2.10 -18.68
N VAL A 138 20.58 3.30 -18.16
CA VAL A 138 20.61 3.56 -16.71
C VAL A 138 19.37 4.37 -16.36
N LEU A 139 18.67 3.97 -15.30
CA LEU A 139 17.64 4.81 -14.71
C LEU A 139 18.25 6.07 -14.12
N ALA A 140 17.58 7.19 -14.27
CA ALA A 140 17.99 8.43 -13.64
C ALA A 140 18.09 8.25 -12.12
N HIS A 141 19.08 8.88 -11.52
CA HIS A 141 19.31 8.79 -10.09
C HIS A 141 18.07 9.26 -9.31
N GLY A 142 17.65 8.50 -8.33
CA GLY A 142 16.46 8.76 -7.51
C GLY A 142 16.02 7.54 -6.71
N ASP A 143 15.06 7.75 -5.84
CA ASP A 143 14.55 6.70 -4.93
C ASP A 143 13.60 5.74 -5.65
N HIS A 144 13.81 5.19 -6.69
CA HIS A 144 13.03 4.20 -7.46
C HIS A 144 11.86 3.54 -6.69
N ILE A 145 11.13 4.35 -5.92
CA ILE A 145 10.07 3.95 -5.00
C ILE A 145 8.88 4.90 -5.16
N ALA A 146 7.70 4.34 -5.31
CA ALA A 146 6.44 5.05 -5.16
C ALA A 146 5.67 4.49 -3.97
N SER A 147 4.99 5.32 -3.22
CA SER A 147 4.25 4.89 -2.03
C SER A 147 2.96 5.69 -1.84
N ASP A 148 1.99 5.07 -1.19
CA ASP A 148 0.75 5.71 -0.73
C ASP A 148 0.36 5.14 0.63
N SER A 149 -0.50 5.87 1.36
CA SER A 149 -0.96 5.46 2.68
C SER A 149 -2.46 5.61 2.83
N LEU A 150 -3.03 4.73 3.66
CA LEU A 150 -4.44 4.64 3.95
C LEU A 150 -4.63 4.55 5.47
N SER A 151 -5.57 5.31 6.03
CA SER A 151 -5.93 5.22 7.44
C SER A 151 -7.10 4.26 7.64
N ILE A 152 -7.15 3.61 8.81
CA ILE A 152 -8.34 2.87 9.22
C ILE A 152 -9.34 3.86 9.79
N GLN A 153 -10.58 3.80 9.30
CA GLN A 153 -11.66 4.63 9.83
C GLN A 153 -11.87 4.32 11.32
N LYS A 154 -11.90 5.38 12.11
CA LYS A 154 -12.11 5.29 13.56
C LYS A 154 -13.55 5.67 13.87
N GLU A 155 -14.14 4.99 14.84
CA GLU A 155 -15.49 5.31 15.33
C GLU A 155 -15.43 6.45 16.36
N CYS A 156 -14.94 7.61 15.98
CA CYS A 156 -14.70 8.75 16.87
C CYS A 156 -15.55 9.97 16.55
N GLY A 157 -16.68 9.77 15.87
CA GLY A 157 -17.57 10.87 15.42
C GLY A 157 -17.39 11.17 13.93
N SER A 158 -18.10 12.19 13.45
CA SER A 158 -18.10 12.56 12.02
C SER A 158 -16.77 13.15 11.53
N ASP A 159 -15.99 13.73 12.43
CA ASP A 159 -14.67 14.31 12.15
C ASP A 159 -13.52 13.29 12.22
N ASN A 160 -13.81 12.05 12.63
CA ASN A 160 -12.84 10.97 12.84
C ASN A 160 -11.69 11.33 13.82
N ILE A 161 -11.91 12.34 14.68
CA ILE A 161 -10.96 12.78 15.70
C ILE A 161 -11.27 12.04 17.01
N CYS A 162 -10.35 11.18 17.44
CA CYS A 162 -10.47 10.47 18.71
C CYS A 162 -9.85 11.29 19.85
N ILE A 163 -10.66 11.82 20.74
CA ILE A 163 -10.18 12.48 21.95
C ILE A 163 -10.03 11.41 23.04
N PRO A 164 -8.80 11.13 23.53
CA PRO A 164 -8.61 10.15 24.59
C PRO A 164 -9.18 10.69 25.90
N ASN A 165 -10.08 9.92 26.53
CA ASN A 165 -10.56 10.21 27.86
C ASN A 165 -9.70 9.44 28.86
N LEU A 166 -8.65 10.10 29.37
CA LEU A 166 -7.73 9.54 30.36
C LEU A 166 -8.16 10.04 31.74
N SER A 167 -8.54 9.14 32.64
CA SER A 167 -8.76 9.43 34.06
C SER A 167 -7.77 8.64 34.91
N ILE A 168 -7.00 9.34 35.73
CA ILE A 168 -6.11 8.72 36.71
C ILE A 168 -6.79 8.85 38.08
N LYS A 169 -7.11 7.71 38.71
CA LYS A 169 -7.52 7.68 40.12
C LYS A 169 -6.32 7.24 40.92
N THR A 170 -5.76 8.11 41.74
CA THR A 170 -4.69 7.78 42.67
C THR A 170 -5.31 7.43 44.03
N ASN A 171 -5.29 6.17 44.37
CA ASN A 171 -5.38 5.75 45.76
C ASN A 171 -3.95 5.49 46.26
N LYS A 172 -3.74 5.36 47.57
CA LYS A 172 -2.43 5.13 48.24
C LYS A 172 -1.58 3.99 47.64
N TYR A 173 -2.10 3.27 46.65
CA TYR A 173 -1.42 2.25 45.87
C TYR A 173 -1.54 2.64 44.38
N ILE A 174 -0.40 2.66 43.66
CA ILE A 174 -0.36 2.95 42.20
C ILE A 174 -0.88 1.72 41.46
N TYR A 175 -2.12 1.78 41.00
CA TYR A 175 -2.66 0.81 40.07
C TYR A 175 -2.62 1.41 38.68
N ILE A 176 -1.90 0.78 37.75
CA ILE A 176 -1.94 1.13 36.34
C ILE A 176 -3.25 0.58 35.76
N TYR A 177 -4.24 1.45 35.55
CA TYR A 177 -5.50 1.04 34.93
C TYR A 177 -5.38 1.05 33.41
N ARG A 178 -5.88 -0.03 32.82
CA ARG A 178 -6.07 -0.13 31.37
C ARG A 178 -7.02 0.98 30.91
N VAL A 179 -6.59 1.79 29.92
CA VAL A 179 -7.44 2.81 29.31
C VAL A 179 -8.67 2.13 28.74
N SER A 180 -9.82 2.32 29.36
CA SER A 180 -11.11 1.85 28.86
C SER A 180 -11.54 2.81 27.75
N ARG A 181 -11.60 2.35 26.51
CA ARG A 181 -12.18 3.12 25.41
C ARG A 181 -13.65 3.31 25.74
N LYS A 182 -14.09 4.55 26.01
CA LYS A 182 -15.53 4.85 25.97
C LYS A 182 -15.97 4.65 24.52
N LYS A 183 -16.89 3.71 24.30
CA LYS A 183 -17.66 3.65 23.05
C LYS A 183 -18.37 4.99 22.90
N CYS A 184 -18.20 5.67 21.76
CA CYS A 184 -19.07 6.77 21.42
C CYS A 184 -20.53 6.25 21.48
N PRO A 185 -21.47 6.94 22.14
CA PRO A 185 -22.84 6.48 22.18
C PRO A 185 -23.38 6.41 20.75
N PHE A 186 -23.79 5.22 20.35
CA PHE A 186 -24.55 5.00 19.13
C PHE A 186 -25.90 5.71 19.28
N THR A 187 -26.10 6.83 18.62
CA THR A 187 -27.46 7.28 18.33
C THR A 187 -27.97 6.46 17.15
N ARG A 188 -28.73 5.39 17.47
CA ARG A 188 -29.63 4.78 16.48
C ARG A 188 -30.64 5.84 16.04
N ARG A 189 -30.69 6.15 14.79
CA ARG A 189 -31.87 6.60 14.09
C ARG A 189 -32.33 5.52 13.14
#